data_ebc97bb33958381c80da277b13380dcc
#
_entry.id   ebc97bb33958381c80da277b13380dcc
#
_cell.length_a   1.000
_cell.length_b   1.000
_cell.length_c   1.000
_cell.angle_alpha   90.00
_cell.angle_beta   90.00
_cell.angle_gamma   90.00
#
_symmetry.space_group_name_H-M   'P 1'
#
loop_
_entity.id
_entity.type
_entity.pdbx_description
1 polymer ?
#
loop_
_entity_poly.entity_id
_entity_poly.type
_entity_poly.pdbx_seq_one_letter_code
_entity_poly.pdbx_strand_id
1 'polypeptide(L)' 'MRVGDLVQTVTRPEGWPGQETTFLNLNGIVIKDHSPMRPPTVGRVVDVLWSNGEVADMYSDDLEIIEEAI' A
#
# COMPACT_ATOMS: atom_id res chain seq x y z
N MET A 1 7.44 -6.12 1.13
CA MET A 1 6.17 -6.21 0.37
C MET A 1 6.49 -6.62 -1.05
N ARG A 2 5.78 -7.55 -1.60
CA ARG A 2 6.08 -8.13 -2.93
C ARG A 2 4.90 -7.96 -3.87
N VAL A 3 5.19 -7.98 -5.17
CA VAL A 3 4.14 -8.07 -6.18
C VAL A 3 3.31 -9.32 -5.92
N GLY A 4 1.97 -9.16 -5.89
CA GLY A 4 1.02 -10.22 -5.59
C GLY A 4 0.51 -10.25 -4.16
N ASP A 5 1.15 -9.51 -3.24
CA ASP A 5 0.65 -9.42 -1.87
C ASP A 5 -0.72 -8.74 -1.84
N LEU A 6 -1.64 -9.32 -1.06
CA LEU A 6 -2.93 -8.70 -0.79
C LEU A 6 -2.77 -7.74 0.39
N VAL A 7 -3.17 -6.50 0.19
CA VAL A 7 -2.93 -5.43 1.16
C VAL A 7 -4.18 -4.60 1.42
N GLN A 8 -4.16 -3.87 2.52
CA GLN A 8 -5.14 -2.83 2.83
C GLN A 8 -4.42 -1.65 3.48
N THR A 9 -5.08 -0.51 3.57
CA THR A 9 -4.51 0.65 4.26
C THR A 9 -4.48 0.38 5.76
N VAL A 10 -3.40 0.85 6.41
CA VAL A 10 -3.29 0.75 7.86
C VAL A 10 -4.31 1.67 8.51
N THR A 11 -5.09 1.14 9.46
CA THR A 11 -6.04 1.94 10.23
C THR A 11 -5.30 2.69 11.33
N ARG A 12 -5.46 4.00 11.37
CA ARG A 12 -4.85 4.86 12.39
C ARG A 12 -5.91 5.37 13.35
N PRO A 13 -5.53 5.71 14.60
CA PRO A 13 -6.47 6.31 15.55
C PRO A 13 -7.10 7.59 14.97
N GLU A 14 -8.32 7.87 15.42
CA GLU A 14 -9.00 9.11 15.06
C GLU A 14 -8.13 10.31 15.45
N GLY A 15 -8.02 11.29 14.55
CA GLY A 15 -7.18 12.46 14.76
C GLY A 15 -5.71 12.27 14.42
N TRP A 16 -5.29 11.06 14.06
CA TRP A 16 -3.91 10.79 13.66
C TRP A 16 -3.65 11.40 12.28
N PRO A 17 -2.62 12.23 12.12
CA PRO A 17 -2.32 12.80 10.81
C PRO A 17 -1.86 11.73 9.82
N GLY A 18 -2.21 11.92 8.55
CA GLY A 18 -1.78 11.03 7.48
C GLY A 18 -2.65 9.81 7.27
N GLN A 19 -3.84 9.75 7.88
CA GLN A 19 -4.77 8.66 7.60
C GLN A 19 -5.23 8.72 6.14
N GLU A 20 -4.98 7.65 5.40
CA GLU A 20 -5.50 7.50 4.05
C GLU A 20 -6.99 7.15 4.11
N THR A 21 -7.81 7.95 3.44
CA THR A 21 -9.27 7.75 3.45
C THR A 21 -9.84 7.33 2.10
N THR A 22 -9.11 7.57 1.00
CA THR A 22 -9.58 7.27 -0.35
C THR A 22 -9.80 5.77 -0.56
N PHE A 23 -8.90 4.96 -0.03
CA PHE A 23 -8.94 3.50 -0.19
C PHE A 23 -9.26 2.78 1.11
N LEU A 24 -9.77 3.51 2.09
CA LEU A 24 -10.15 2.92 3.37
C LEU A 24 -11.22 1.84 3.16
N ASN A 25 -11.04 0.70 3.82
CA ASN A 25 -11.92 -0.48 3.72
C ASN A 25 -11.87 -1.19 2.36
N LEU A 26 -10.93 -0.83 1.50
CA LEU A 26 -10.70 -1.54 0.25
C LEU A 26 -9.50 -2.48 0.40
N ASN A 27 -9.55 -3.59 -0.34
CA ASN A 27 -8.40 -4.46 -0.50
C ASN A 27 -7.71 -4.14 -1.81
N GLY A 28 -6.40 -4.34 -1.85
CA GLY A 28 -5.62 -4.12 -3.06
C GLY A 28 -4.57 -5.20 -3.24
N ILE A 29 -4.02 -5.27 -4.44
CA ILE A 29 -2.94 -6.20 -4.78
C ILE A 29 -1.75 -5.36 -5.24
N VAL A 30 -0.58 -5.63 -4.67
CA VAL A 30 0.66 -4.99 -5.12
C VAL A 30 0.99 -5.49 -6.53
N ILE A 31 1.09 -4.57 -7.48
CA ILE A 31 1.36 -4.89 -8.88
C ILE A 31 2.75 -4.46 -9.34
N LYS A 32 3.41 -3.58 -8.59
CA LYS A 32 4.76 -3.13 -8.90
C LYS A 32 5.46 -2.66 -7.63
N ASP A 33 6.74 -2.98 -7.50
CA ASP A 33 7.58 -2.51 -6.41
C ASP A 33 8.61 -1.54 -6.99
N HIS A 34 8.58 -0.30 -6.50
CA HIS A 34 9.49 0.76 -6.93
C HIS A 34 10.73 0.88 -6.05
N SER A 35 10.83 0.07 -4.99
CA SER A 35 11.90 0.22 -4.01
C SER A 35 13.32 0.20 -4.58
N PRO A 36 13.64 -0.62 -5.61
CA PRO A 36 14.98 -0.59 -6.20
C PRO A 36 15.32 0.70 -6.93
N MET A 37 14.33 1.52 -7.26
CA MET A 37 14.48 2.76 -8.04
C MET A 37 14.42 4.01 -7.18
N ARG A 38 14.32 3.84 -5.84
CA ARG A 38 14.17 4.96 -4.91
C ARG A 38 15.29 4.93 -3.89
N PRO A 39 15.76 6.11 -3.41
CA PRO A 39 16.71 6.15 -2.31
C PRO A 39 16.13 5.50 -1.05
N PRO A 40 16.94 4.78 -0.25
CA PRO A 40 16.44 4.15 0.97
C PRO A 40 15.79 5.12 1.97
N THR A 41 16.15 6.39 1.90
CA THR A 41 15.66 7.43 2.83
C THR A 41 14.22 7.84 2.58
N VAL A 42 13.64 7.50 1.42
CA VAL A 42 12.23 7.85 1.11
C VAL A 42 11.29 6.67 1.32
N GLY A 43 11.78 5.55 1.84
CA GLY A 43 10.97 4.36 2.08
C GLY A 43 10.65 3.60 0.80
N ARG A 44 9.85 2.55 0.94
CA ARG A 44 9.42 1.73 -0.19
C ARG A 44 8.12 2.26 -0.76
N VAL A 45 8.09 2.39 -2.07
CA VAL A 45 6.89 2.78 -2.80
C VAL A 45 6.45 1.60 -3.67
N VAL A 46 5.17 1.28 -3.61
CA VAL A 46 4.58 0.19 -4.40
C VAL A 46 3.34 0.72 -5.12
N ASP A 47 3.05 0.14 -6.29
CA ASP A 47 1.78 0.36 -6.97
C ASP A 47 0.80 -0.71 -6.51
N VAL A 48 -0.41 -0.28 -6.17
CA VAL A 48 -1.47 -1.15 -5.69
C VAL A 48 -2.68 -1.01 -6.59
N LEU A 49 -3.19 -2.13 -7.08
CA LEU A 49 -4.48 -2.17 -7.78
C LEU A 49 -5.56 -2.44 -6.73
N TRP A 50 -6.39 -1.44 -6.51
CA TRP A 50 -7.46 -1.51 -5.52
C TRP A 50 -8.71 -2.18 -6.06
N SER A 51 -9.53 -2.72 -5.18
CA SER A 51 -10.75 -3.46 -5.55
C SER A 51 -11.79 -2.61 -6.29
N ASN A 52 -11.68 -1.29 -6.24
CA ASN A 52 -12.52 -0.39 -7.03
C ASN A 52 -12.00 -0.17 -8.47
N GLY A 53 -10.91 -0.83 -8.85
CA GLY A 53 -10.32 -0.73 -10.18
C GLY A 53 -9.27 0.37 -10.33
N GLU A 54 -8.98 1.14 -9.29
CA GLU A 54 -7.98 2.19 -9.34
C GLU A 54 -6.58 1.66 -9.02
N VAL A 55 -5.57 2.25 -9.65
CA VAL A 55 -4.16 1.99 -9.34
C VAL A 55 -3.59 3.24 -8.67
N ALA A 56 -2.93 3.04 -7.54
CA ALA A 56 -2.30 4.13 -6.81
C ALA A 56 -0.92 3.71 -6.31
N ASP A 57 0.02 4.63 -6.34
CA ASP A 57 1.33 4.43 -5.73
C ASP A 57 1.28 4.91 -4.27
N MET A 58 1.78 4.08 -3.37
CA MET A 58 1.73 4.33 -1.95
C MET A 58 3.01 3.86 -1.27
N TYR A 59 3.33 4.48 -0.13
CA TYR A 59 4.40 3.98 0.72
C TYR A 59 3.94 2.68 1.39
N SER A 60 4.84 1.71 1.44
CA SER A 60 4.55 0.43 2.09
C SER A 60 4.20 0.59 3.57
N ASP A 61 4.69 1.65 4.22
CA ASP A 61 4.39 1.93 5.63
C ASP A 61 2.91 2.29 5.86
N ASP A 62 2.21 2.73 4.80
CA ASP A 62 0.79 3.03 4.88
C ASP A 62 -0.09 1.81 4.56
N LEU A 63 0.53 0.68 4.31
CA LEU A 63 -0.14 -0.55 3.92
C LEU A 63 0.14 -1.68 4.90
N GLU A 64 -0.83 -2.57 5.02
CA GLU A 64 -0.74 -3.76 5.85
C GLU A 64 -1.00 -4.98 4.95
N ILE A 65 -0.15 -6.01 5.08
CA ILE A 65 -0.32 -7.25 4.31
C ILE A 65 -1.42 -8.08 4.96
N ILE A 66 -2.44 -8.41 4.16
CA ILE A 66 -3.53 -9.32 4.58
C ILE A 66 -3.14 -10.75 4.27
N GLU A 67 -2.54 -10.96 3.09
CA GLU A 67 -2.11 -12.27 2.64
C GLU A 67 -0.87 -12.10 1.78
N GLU A 68 0.20 -12.82 2.13
CA GLU A 68 1.45 -12.76 1.37
C GLU A 68 1.36 -13.55 0.08
N ALA A 69 2.04 -13.04 -0.96
CA ALA A 69 2.24 -13.78 -2.20
C ALA A 69 3.08 -15.03 -1.94
N ILE A 70 2.70 -16.11 -2.56
CA ILE A 70 3.41 -17.39 -2.45
C ILE A 70 4.55 -17.45 -3.46
#